data_3b12260f65af2eb9471eb8ac03668b47
#
_entry.id   3b12260f65af2eb9471eb8ac03668b47
#
_cell.length_a   1.000
_cell.length_b   1.000
_cell.length_c   1.000
_cell.angle_alpha   90.00
_cell.angle_beta   90.00
_cell.angle_gamma   90.00
#
_symmetry.space_group_name_H-M   'P 1'
#
loop_
_entity.id
_entity.type
_entity.pdbx_description
1 polymer ?
#
loop_
_entity_poly.entity_id
_entity_poly.type
_entity_poly.pdbx_seq_one_letter_code
_entity_poly.pdbx_strand_id
1 'polypeptide(L)'
;MSGNSGFQGLGQVYASEREAIVALIDLLRVEEGAAGVAIGGWVKVCNDPSLRGGLSMIAERESFHGRVFGQRMVDLGEQWRATIAPERGAEYQACLADPKVPDTVKLARLIGTVGDTQAIIAPVIDFAERITQDLETREALRLYCEDELSTGSWLCEVCDRMGVAHAHEKAAA
;
A
#
# COMPACT_ATOMS: atom_id res chain seq x y z
N MET A 1 -8.81 -32.81 -24.22
CA MET A 1 -7.95 -32.52 -23.03
C MET A 1 -7.99 -31.03 -22.80
N SER A 2 -8.90 -30.56 -21.92
CA SER A 2 -9.01 -29.17 -21.57
C SER A 2 -7.86 -28.87 -20.62
N GLY A 3 -6.80 -28.21 -21.11
CA GLY A 3 -5.77 -27.69 -20.26
C GLY A 3 -6.41 -26.67 -19.30
N ASN A 4 -6.40 -26.97 -18.03
CA ASN A 4 -6.79 -26.04 -16.99
C ASN A 4 -5.72 -24.92 -16.95
N SER A 5 -5.87 -23.93 -17.84
CA SER A 5 -5.01 -22.74 -17.81
C SER A 5 -5.47 -21.90 -16.63
N GLY A 6 -4.82 -22.10 -15.49
CA GLY A 6 -5.06 -21.30 -14.29
C GLY A 6 -4.91 -19.80 -14.56
N PHE A 7 -5.49 -18.96 -13.71
CA PHE A 7 -5.35 -17.52 -13.79
C PHE A 7 -3.93 -17.10 -13.35
N GLN A 8 -3.20 -16.43 -14.22
CA GLN A 8 -1.87 -15.89 -13.88
C GLN A 8 -1.98 -14.49 -13.27
N GLY A 9 -1.40 -14.27 -12.11
CA GLY A 9 -1.38 -12.98 -11.46
C GLY A 9 -0.26 -12.87 -10.44
N LEU A 10 0.34 -11.69 -10.30
CA LEU A 10 1.34 -11.39 -9.27
C LEU A 10 2.50 -12.40 -9.17
N GLY A 11 2.96 -12.91 -10.32
CA GLY A 11 4.02 -13.92 -10.39
C GLY A 11 3.62 -15.34 -9.99
N GLN A 12 2.33 -15.61 -9.78
CA GLN A 12 1.78 -16.92 -9.41
C GLN A 12 0.68 -17.38 -10.35
N VAL A 13 0.36 -18.69 -10.29
CA VAL A 13 -0.75 -19.30 -11.01
C VAL A 13 -1.79 -19.74 -9.99
N TYR A 14 -3.01 -19.23 -10.14
CA TYR A 14 -4.16 -19.55 -9.31
C TYR A 14 -5.13 -20.46 -10.05
N ALA A 15 -5.94 -21.22 -9.34
CA ALA A 15 -6.94 -22.08 -9.97
C ALA A 15 -8.06 -21.29 -10.68
N SER A 16 -8.33 -20.05 -10.25
CA SER A 16 -9.32 -19.17 -10.85
C SER A 16 -9.00 -17.69 -10.64
N GLU A 17 -9.64 -16.81 -11.43
CA GLU A 17 -9.61 -15.34 -11.23
C GLU A 17 -10.05 -14.97 -9.81
N ARG A 18 -11.14 -15.58 -9.31
CA ARG A 18 -11.65 -15.35 -7.95
C ARG A 18 -10.61 -15.66 -6.88
N GLU A 19 -9.92 -16.81 -6.98
CA GLU A 19 -8.88 -17.18 -6.01
C GLU A 19 -7.74 -16.17 -5.99
N ALA A 20 -7.32 -15.70 -7.15
CA ALA A 20 -6.28 -14.68 -7.26
C ALA A 20 -6.71 -13.33 -6.66
N ILE A 21 -7.95 -12.91 -6.94
CA ILE A 21 -8.54 -11.70 -6.36
C ILE A 21 -8.56 -11.78 -4.84
N VAL A 22 -9.11 -12.85 -4.28
CA VAL A 22 -9.22 -13.05 -2.82
C VAL A 22 -7.84 -13.00 -2.15
N ALA A 23 -6.84 -13.66 -2.73
CA ALA A 23 -5.49 -13.64 -2.20
C ALA A 23 -4.89 -12.23 -2.16
N LEU A 24 -5.09 -11.43 -3.22
CA LEU A 24 -4.58 -10.07 -3.29
C LEU A 24 -5.30 -9.13 -2.32
N ILE A 25 -6.63 -9.07 -2.39
CA ILE A 25 -7.38 -8.09 -1.59
C ILE A 25 -7.33 -8.39 -0.09
N ASP A 26 -7.17 -9.66 0.34
CA ASP A 26 -6.95 -9.99 1.74
C ASP A 26 -5.56 -9.51 2.23
N LEU A 27 -4.53 -9.59 1.38
CA LEU A 27 -3.22 -9.03 1.67
C LEU A 27 -3.29 -7.50 1.76
N LEU A 28 -3.84 -6.83 0.74
CA LEU A 28 -3.98 -5.37 0.72
C LEU A 28 -4.78 -4.88 1.94
N ARG A 29 -5.89 -5.54 2.29
CA ARG A 29 -6.66 -5.19 3.49
C ARG A 29 -5.80 -5.06 4.74
N VAL A 30 -4.89 -5.99 4.94
CA VAL A 30 -4.08 -6.03 6.17
C VAL A 30 -2.92 -5.05 6.10
N GLU A 31 -2.28 -4.91 4.94
CA GLU A 31 -1.13 -4.03 4.76
C GLU A 31 -1.56 -2.55 4.82
N GLU A 32 -2.61 -2.17 4.11
CA GLU A 32 -3.17 -0.82 4.11
C GLU A 32 -3.69 -0.41 5.50
N GLY A 33 -4.42 -1.31 6.17
CA GLY A 33 -4.88 -1.05 7.53
C GLY A 33 -3.72 -0.81 8.51
N ALA A 34 -2.63 -1.54 8.38
CA ALA A 34 -1.44 -1.36 9.21
C ALA A 34 -0.66 -0.08 8.85
N ALA A 35 -0.56 0.26 7.56
CA ALA A 35 0.04 1.50 7.09
C ALA A 35 -0.71 2.72 7.63
N GLY A 36 -2.03 2.73 7.54
CA GLY A 36 -2.86 3.81 8.10
C GLY A 36 -2.65 4.01 9.60
N VAL A 37 -2.56 2.92 10.38
CA VAL A 37 -2.26 3.00 11.83
C VAL A 37 -0.85 3.55 12.08
N ALA A 38 0.15 3.08 11.35
CA ALA A 38 1.53 3.48 11.53
C ALA A 38 1.74 4.97 11.19
N ILE A 39 1.24 5.41 10.03
CA ILE A 39 1.32 6.81 9.60
C ILE A 39 0.48 7.71 10.52
N GLY A 40 -0.70 7.27 10.95
CA GLY A 40 -1.52 7.97 11.95
C GLY A 40 -0.81 8.14 13.30
N GLY A 41 0.05 7.19 13.68
CA GLY A 41 0.95 7.33 14.83
C GLY A 41 1.96 8.47 14.64
N TRP A 42 2.55 8.58 13.45
CA TRP A 42 3.47 9.68 13.12
C TRP A 42 2.78 11.04 13.11
N VAL A 43 1.59 11.14 12.51
CA VAL A 43 0.78 12.38 12.49
C VAL A 43 0.67 13.03 13.88
N LYS A 44 0.47 12.20 14.93
CA LYS A 44 0.29 12.67 16.32
C LYS A 44 1.53 13.34 16.91
N VAL A 45 2.71 13.01 16.40
CA VAL A 45 4.01 13.48 16.92
C VAL A 45 4.81 14.29 15.90
N CYS A 46 4.28 14.49 14.68
CA CYS A 46 4.92 15.28 13.63
C CYS A 46 4.91 16.77 13.98
N ASN A 47 6.08 17.40 13.95
CA ASN A 47 6.25 18.81 14.30
C ASN A 47 6.13 19.76 13.10
N ASP A 48 6.34 19.28 11.86
CA ASP A 48 6.17 20.07 10.64
C ASP A 48 4.69 20.10 10.22
N PRO A 49 4.00 21.28 10.26
CA PRO A 49 2.58 21.36 9.92
C PRO A 49 2.28 20.97 8.45
N SER A 50 3.20 21.26 7.52
CA SER A 50 3.01 20.93 6.10
C SER A 50 3.14 19.44 5.86
N LEU A 51 4.11 18.79 6.48
CA LEU A 51 4.27 17.35 6.46
C LEU A 51 3.08 16.65 7.15
N ARG A 52 2.70 17.13 8.33
CA ARG A 52 1.59 16.57 9.11
C ARG A 52 0.27 16.57 8.32
N GLY A 53 -0.02 17.65 7.57
CA GLY A 53 -1.24 17.74 6.76
C GLY A 53 -1.30 16.64 5.69
N GLY A 54 -0.23 16.43 4.94
CA GLY A 54 -0.15 15.38 3.94
C GLY A 54 -0.18 13.98 4.54
N LEU A 55 0.57 13.74 5.63
CA LEU A 55 0.53 12.46 6.35
C LEU A 55 -0.86 12.13 6.87
N SER A 56 -1.64 13.14 7.33
CA SER A 56 -3.03 12.91 7.75
C SER A 56 -3.89 12.40 6.62
N MET A 57 -3.76 12.98 5.42
CA MET A 57 -4.50 12.54 4.24
C MET A 57 -4.11 11.11 3.83
N ILE A 58 -2.81 10.79 3.86
CA ILE A 58 -2.32 9.44 3.54
C ILE A 58 -2.85 8.45 4.58
N ALA A 59 -2.71 8.70 5.88
CA ALA A 59 -3.16 7.79 6.93
C ALA A 59 -4.66 7.44 6.82
N GLU A 60 -5.50 8.42 6.49
CA GLU A 60 -6.94 8.19 6.25
C GLU A 60 -7.18 7.37 4.98
N ARG A 61 -6.42 7.64 3.92
CA ARG A 61 -6.53 6.91 2.64
C ARG A 61 -6.12 5.45 2.79
N GLU A 62 -4.98 5.15 3.39
CA GLU A 62 -4.55 3.78 3.68
C GLU A 62 -5.60 3.04 4.54
N SER A 63 -6.09 3.71 5.58
CA SER A 63 -7.16 3.14 6.42
C SER A 63 -8.46 2.90 5.64
N PHE A 64 -8.78 3.76 4.67
CA PHE A 64 -9.92 3.60 3.79
C PHE A 64 -9.74 2.40 2.84
N HIS A 65 -8.57 2.26 2.21
CA HIS A 65 -8.26 1.11 1.35
C HIS A 65 -8.41 -0.21 2.11
N GLY A 66 -7.84 -0.30 3.31
CA GLY A 66 -8.00 -1.48 4.17
C GLY A 66 -9.46 -1.83 4.45
N ARG A 67 -10.33 -0.82 4.70
CA ARG A 67 -11.77 -1.05 4.90
C ARG A 67 -12.48 -1.48 3.62
N VAL A 68 -12.17 -0.87 2.48
CA VAL A 68 -12.77 -1.22 1.17
C VAL A 68 -12.47 -2.68 0.82
N PHE A 69 -11.20 -3.09 0.91
CA PHE A 69 -10.82 -4.47 0.63
C PHE A 69 -11.40 -5.45 1.66
N GLY A 70 -11.48 -5.04 2.94
CA GLY A 70 -12.15 -5.84 3.98
C GLY A 70 -13.63 -6.04 3.70
N GLN A 71 -14.34 -5.01 3.27
CA GLN A 71 -15.74 -5.11 2.86
C GLN A 71 -15.89 -5.99 1.62
N ARG A 72 -14.99 -5.83 0.65
CA ARG A 72 -15.02 -6.65 -0.58
C ARG A 72 -14.84 -8.14 -0.28
N MET A 73 -13.99 -8.52 0.67
CA MET A 73 -13.89 -9.91 1.15
C MET A 73 -15.24 -10.43 1.68
N VAL A 74 -15.94 -9.60 2.46
CA VAL A 74 -17.27 -9.95 2.98
C VAL A 74 -18.28 -10.13 1.84
N ASP A 75 -18.32 -9.22 0.87
CA ASP A 75 -19.24 -9.27 -0.28
C ASP A 75 -19.00 -10.50 -1.15
N LEU A 76 -17.74 -10.95 -1.22
CA LEU A 76 -17.38 -12.20 -1.87
C LEU A 76 -17.68 -13.46 -1.01
N GLY A 77 -18.14 -13.32 0.23
CA GLY A 77 -18.39 -14.42 1.16
C GLY A 77 -17.11 -15.10 1.65
N GLU A 78 -15.98 -14.41 1.64
CA GLU A 78 -14.68 -14.93 2.03
C GLU A 78 -14.29 -14.54 3.46
N GLN A 79 -13.42 -15.35 4.06
CA GLN A 79 -12.87 -15.08 5.37
C GLN A 79 -11.50 -14.41 5.29
N TRP A 80 -11.22 -13.53 6.22
CA TRP A 80 -9.91 -12.91 6.40
C TRP A 80 -8.89 -13.94 6.89
N ARG A 81 -7.77 -14.08 6.18
CA ARG A 81 -6.70 -15.05 6.49
C ARG A 81 -5.33 -14.39 6.57
N ALA A 82 -5.10 -13.33 5.78
CA ALA A 82 -3.83 -12.63 5.80
C ALA A 82 -3.59 -11.92 7.14
N THR A 83 -2.35 -12.00 7.61
CA THR A 83 -1.88 -11.36 8.85
C THR A 83 -0.48 -10.80 8.62
N ILE A 84 -0.16 -9.70 9.28
CA ILE A 84 1.22 -9.19 9.33
C ILE A 84 1.94 -9.86 10.51
N ALA A 85 3.19 -10.27 10.29
CA ALA A 85 4.03 -10.78 11.37
C ALA A 85 4.18 -9.70 12.47
N PRO A 86 3.82 -9.99 13.72
CA PRO A 86 3.74 -8.99 14.78
C PRO A 86 5.03 -8.19 14.98
N GLU A 87 6.19 -8.85 14.86
CA GLU A 87 7.49 -8.21 15.10
C GLU A 87 7.80 -7.17 14.03
N ARG A 88 7.50 -7.46 12.76
CA ARG A 88 7.78 -6.56 11.62
C ARG A 88 6.96 -5.27 11.69
N GLY A 89 5.69 -5.38 12.04
CA GLY A 89 4.79 -4.24 12.16
C GLY A 89 5.09 -3.38 13.39
N ALA A 90 5.36 -3.99 14.55
CA ALA A 90 5.53 -3.30 15.83
C ALA A 90 6.74 -2.35 15.84
N GLU A 91 7.90 -2.79 15.34
CA GLU A 91 9.11 -1.96 15.29
C GLU A 91 8.92 -0.73 14.38
N TYR A 92 8.29 -0.94 13.22
CA TYR A 92 8.01 0.13 12.27
C TYR A 92 7.05 1.16 12.86
N GLN A 93 5.94 0.71 13.44
CA GLN A 93 4.95 1.57 14.10
C GLN A 93 5.56 2.33 15.28
N ALA A 94 6.37 1.66 16.11
CA ALA A 94 7.04 2.30 17.25
C ALA A 94 7.99 3.41 16.80
N CYS A 95 8.76 3.19 15.73
CA CYS A 95 9.64 4.21 15.17
C CYS A 95 8.86 5.43 14.67
N LEU A 96 7.78 5.24 13.92
CA LEU A 96 6.98 6.35 13.39
C LEU A 96 6.27 7.13 14.51
N ALA A 97 5.83 6.47 15.57
CA ALA A 97 5.12 7.08 16.69
C ALA A 97 6.06 7.71 17.76
N ASP A 98 7.37 7.51 17.68
CA ASP A 98 8.31 8.05 18.68
C ASP A 98 8.55 9.55 18.43
N PRO A 99 8.18 10.45 19.38
CA PRO A 99 8.43 11.90 19.25
C PRO A 99 9.92 12.29 19.27
N LYS A 100 10.82 11.37 19.69
CA LYS A 100 12.26 11.61 19.72
C LYS A 100 12.95 11.31 18.37
N VAL A 101 12.31 10.55 17.50
CA VAL A 101 12.82 10.26 16.17
C VAL A 101 12.51 11.46 15.25
N PRO A 102 13.52 12.09 14.61
CA PRO A 102 13.30 13.21 13.69
C PRO A 102 12.40 12.84 12.50
N ASP A 103 11.58 13.78 12.03
CA ASP A 103 10.69 13.56 10.88
C ASP A 103 11.44 13.15 9.61
N THR A 104 12.66 13.68 9.38
CA THR A 104 13.53 13.26 8.25
C THR A 104 13.95 11.80 8.34
N VAL A 105 14.20 11.27 9.54
CA VAL A 105 14.56 9.86 9.74
C VAL A 105 13.35 8.96 9.50
N LYS A 106 12.16 9.38 9.97
CA LYS A 106 10.90 8.66 9.71
C LYS A 106 10.58 8.64 8.22
N LEU A 107 10.77 9.79 7.54
CA LEU A 107 10.55 9.91 6.10
C LEU A 107 11.51 9.00 5.31
N ALA A 108 12.79 9.01 5.65
CA ALA A 108 13.78 8.11 5.03
C ALA A 108 13.42 6.62 5.21
N ARG A 109 12.88 6.27 6.39
CA ARG A 109 12.42 4.90 6.66
C ARG A 109 11.17 4.56 5.86
N LEU A 110 10.19 5.47 5.77
CA LEU A 110 8.97 5.27 4.98
C LEU A 110 9.32 5.10 3.50
N ILE A 111 10.07 6.03 2.91
CA ILE A 111 10.42 5.96 1.49
C ILE A 111 11.32 4.76 1.17
N GLY A 112 12.18 4.34 2.10
CA GLY A 112 12.97 3.12 1.97
C GLY A 112 12.13 1.84 1.99
N THR A 113 10.94 1.88 2.58
CA THR A 113 9.98 0.78 2.59
C THR A 113 9.11 0.80 1.32
N VAL A 114 8.66 1.99 0.92
CA VAL A 114 7.83 2.19 -0.27
C VAL A 114 8.64 2.05 -1.56
N GLY A 115 9.93 2.44 -1.56
CA GLY A 115 10.83 2.30 -2.72
C GLY A 115 10.34 3.05 -3.96
N ASP A 116 10.46 2.42 -5.13
CA ASP A 116 9.87 2.90 -6.39
C ASP A 116 8.39 2.48 -6.43
N THR A 117 7.50 3.40 -6.08
CA THR A 117 6.05 3.16 -6.04
C THR A 117 5.53 2.66 -7.38
N GLN A 118 6.04 3.20 -8.50
CA GLN A 118 5.59 2.76 -9.82
C GLN A 118 5.94 1.30 -10.09
N ALA A 119 7.16 0.87 -9.72
CA ALA A 119 7.57 -0.52 -9.88
C ALA A 119 6.79 -1.47 -8.96
N ILE A 120 6.42 -1.01 -7.75
CA ILE A 120 5.62 -1.80 -6.80
C ILE A 120 4.17 -1.94 -7.27
N ILE A 121 3.58 -0.88 -7.81
CA ILE A 121 2.16 -0.85 -8.20
C ILE A 121 1.92 -1.44 -9.59
N ALA A 122 2.90 -1.41 -10.50
CA ALA A 122 2.74 -1.95 -11.86
C ALA A 122 2.20 -3.39 -11.90
N PRO A 123 2.65 -4.35 -11.08
CA PRO A 123 2.07 -5.70 -11.05
C PRO A 123 0.59 -5.74 -10.64
N VAL A 124 0.14 -4.80 -9.80
CA VAL A 124 -1.27 -4.70 -9.36
C VAL A 124 -2.12 -4.11 -10.49
N ILE A 125 -1.60 -3.13 -11.22
CA ILE A 125 -2.25 -2.58 -12.43
C ILE A 125 -2.44 -3.70 -13.46
N ASP A 126 -1.36 -4.40 -13.81
CA ASP A 126 -1.41 -5.53 -14.76
C ASP A 126 -2.38 -6.62 -14.31
N PHE A 127 -2.47 -6.86 -13.00
CA PHE A 127 -3.42 -7.80 -12.45
C PHE A 127 -4.86 -7.31 -12.63
N ALA A 128 -5.14 -6.06 -12.27
CA ALA A 128 -6.47 -5.47 -12.41
C ALA A 128 -6.97 -5.50 -13.87
N GLU A 129 -6.10 -5.19 -14.85
CA GLU A 129 -6.44 -5.23 -16.27
C GLU A 129 -6.85 -6.64 -16.76
N ARG A 130 -6.36 -7.70 -16.12
CA ARG A 130 -6.70 -9.09 -16.47
C ARG A 130 -7.98 -9.60 -15.83
N ILE A 131 -8.54 -8.87 -14.87
CA ILE A 131 -9.84 -9.22 -14.26
C ILE A 131 -10.94 -9.00 -15.29
N THR A 132 -11.71 -10.06 -15.57
CA THR A 132 -12.78 -10.04 -16.60
C THR A 132 -14.17 -10.31 -16.04
N GLN A 133 -14.26 -10.97 -14.90
CA GLN A 133 -15.53 -11.39 -14.29
C GLN A 133 -15.94 -10.47 -13.12
N ASP A 134 -15.01 -10.10 -12.25
CA ASP A 134 -15.25 -9.24 -11.10
C ASP A 134 -14.88 -7.78 -11.40
N LEU A 135 -15.75 -7.10 -12.13
CA LEU A 135 -15.52 -5.71 -12.54
C LEU A 135 -15.51 -4.72 -11.37
N GLU A 136 -16.18 -5.05 -10.26
CA GLU A 136 -16.19 -4.21 -9.06
C GLU A 136 -14.82 -4.21 -8.38
N THR A 137 -14.23 -5.40 -8.19
CA THR A 137 -12.86 -5.49 -7.64
C THR A 137 -11.84 -4.88 -8.60
N ARG A 138 -12.00 -5.09 -9.91
CA ARG A 138 -11.13 -4.45 -10.92
C ARG A 138 -11.10 -2.94 -10.77
N GLU A 139 -12.27 -2.31 -10.64
CA GLU A 139 -12.35 -0.85 -10.51
C GLU A 139 -11.80 -0.36 -9.18
N ALA A 140 -12.07 -1.07 -8.08
CA ALA A 140 -11.48 -0.76 -6.78
C ALA A 140 -9.95 -0.81 -6.81
N LEU A 141 -9.36 -1.83 -7.44
CA LEU A 141 -7.89 -1.93 -7.59
C LEU A 141 -7.33 -0.83 -8.49
N ARG A 142 -8.04 -0.42 -9.54
CA ARG A 142 -7.62 0.67 -10.42
C ARG A 142 -7.52 1.99 -9.65
N LEU A 143 -8.56 2.34 -8.89
CA LEU A 143 -8.57 3.55 -8.07
C LEU A 143 -7.52 3.51 -6.95
N TYR A 144 -7.37 2.35 -6.30
CA TYR A 144 -6.30 2.13 -5.34
C TYR A 144 -4.92 2.43 -5.94
N CYS A 145 -4.62 1.90 -7.13
CA CYS A 145 -3.34 2.15 -7.78
C CYS A 145 -3.10 3.64 -8.09
N GLU A 146 -4.13 4.38 -8.50
CA GLU A 146 -4.04 5.83 -8.73
C GLU A 146 -3.72 6.58 -7.43
N ASP A 147 -4.35 6.20 -6.33
CA ASP A 147 -4.09 6.77 -5.02
C ASP A 147 -2.66 6.50 -4.54
N GLU A 148 -2.15 5.27 -4.72
CA GLU A 148 -0.79 4.90 -4.37
C GLU A 148 0.25 5.68 -5.17
N LEU A 149 0.06 5.81 -6.47
CA LEU A 149 0.95 6.62 -7.33
C LEU A 149 0.96 8.10 -6.90
N SER A 150 -0.20 8.64 -6.52
CA SER A 150 -0.31 10.00 -5.97
C SER A 150 0.42 10.13 -4.63
N THR A 151 0.29 9.14 -3.73
CA THR A 151 1.02 9.08 -2.46
C THR A 151 2.54 9.06 -2.70
N GLY A 152 3.01 8.18 -3.59
CA GLY A 152 4.43 8.08 -3.92
C GLY A 152 5.00 9.37 -4.49
N SER A 153 4.29 10.02 -5.41
CA SER A 153 4.69 11.33 -5.96
C SER A 153 4.84 12.40 -4.87
N TRP A 154 3.83 12.53 -4.00
CA TRP A 154 3.89 13.48 -2.90
C TRP A 154 5.04 13.18 -1.92
N LEU A 155 5.30 11.92 -1.61
CA LEU A 155 6.42 11.52 -0.74
C LEU A 155 7.77 11.92 -1.36
N CYS A 156 7.96 11.74 -2.66
CA CYS A 156 9.18 12.18 -3.36
C CYS A 156 9.36 13.70 -3.27
N GLU A 157 8.30 14.49 -3.54
CA GLU A 157 8.34 15.96 -3.40
C GLU A 157 8.70 16.41 -1.98
N VAL A 158 8.21 15.69 -0.96
CA VAL A 158 8.54 15.95 0.44
C VAL A 158 10.00 15.62 0.73
N CYS A 159 10.50 14.48 0.20
CA CYS A 159 11.90 14.09 0.33
C CYS A 159 12.83 15.17 -0.24
N ASP A 160 12.55 15.64 -1.46
CA ASP A 160 13.32 16.73 -2.10
C ASP A 160 13.34 17.98 -1.22
N ARG A 161 12.18 18.43 -0.73
CA ARG A 161 12.05 19.61 0.11
C ARG A 161 12.80 19.48 1.44
N MET A 162 12.87 18.27 2.01
CA MET A 162 13.50 17.99 3.29
C MET A 162 14.95 17.51 3.17
N GLY A 163 15.49 17.36 1.95
CA GLY A 163 16.83 16.85 1.69
C GLY A 163 17.01 15.37 2.08
N VAL A 164 15.98 14.57 1.94
CA VAL A 164 15.98 13.12 2.19
C VAL A 164 16.18 12.38 0.87
N ALA A 165 17.25 11.60 0.75
CA ALA A 165 17.52 10.82 -0.47
C ALA A 165 16.45 9.76 -0.73
N HIS A 166 16.02 9.62 -1.98
CA HIS A 166 15.04 8.62 -2.43
C HIS A 166 15.40 8.02 -3.80
N ALA A 167 14.69 6.96 -4.21
CA ALA A 167 15.07 6.14 -5.36
C ALA A 167 15.06 6.89 -6.72
N HIS A 168 14.23 7.92 -6.87
CA HIS A 168 14.13 8.70 -8.11
C HIS A 168 15.37 9.56 -8.41
N GLU A 169 16.16 9.95 -7.40
CA GLU A 169 17.44 10.67 -7.62
C GLU A 169 18.49 9.83 -8.37
N LYS A 170 18.42 8.50 -8.26
CA LYS A 170 19.41 7.59 -8.89
C LYS A 170 19.17 7.35 -10.38
N ALA A 171 18.00 7.69 -10.90
CA ALA A 171 17.68 7.52 -12.31
C ALA A 171 18.05 8.73 -13.18
N ALA A 172 18.38 9.88 -12.58
CA ALA A 172 18.70 11.14 -13.26
C ALA A 172 20.21 11.46 -13.31
N ALA A 173 21.07 10.63 -12.76
CA ALA A 173 22.52 10.77 -12.74
C ALA A 173 23.20 9.70 -13.62
#